data_72fd2ebaab4383f7ec5b6b32661e3c5e
#
_entry.id   72fd2ebaab4383f7ec5b6b32661e3c5e
#
_cell.length_a   1.000
_cell.length_b   1.000
_cell.length_c   1.000
_cell.angle_alpha   90.00
_cell.angle_beta   90.00
_cell.angle_gamma   90.00
#
_symmetry.space_group_name_H-M   'P 1'
#
loop_
_entity.id
_entity.type
_entity.pdbx_description
1 polymer ?
#
loop_
_entity_poly.entity_id
_entity_poly.type
_entity_poly.pdbx_seq_one_letter_code
_entity_poly.pdbx_strand_id
1 'polypeptide(L)'
;MHAILLAAVVAMGSSGAIAQQAPASTPVPAATPMATPSPAMPPGYLNGKPPVDILKLLPAPPVPGSAQDVADRAAYAASAKGIGGPDWQAAIAQLSPSSPAFMAALSCAVGARLSLATTPATMVMVARSGIDLIAPMTVAKEHYARPRPFTTDKGEACDPISKDGVGARLGYAYPSGHSGIGWLWALILSDAAPAHAEAIRRFGQGTGDLRVACRVHWLSDVANGRLLGAAVYQRLAAEPEYQADLGRAKAELAAAPPLVCPG
;
A
#
# COMPACT_ATOMS: atom_id res chain seq x y z
N MET A 1 -74.65 24.26 -16.75
CA MET A 1 -75.61 24.53 -15.66
C MET A 1 -74.87 24.16 -14.39
N HIS A 2 -74.52 24.92 -13.55
CA HIS A 2 -74.81 25.98 -12.65
C HIS A 2 -73.55 26.75 -12.29
N ALA A 3 -73.55 28.04 -12.43
CA ALA A 3 -72.59 29.00 -11.87
C ALA A 3 -72.98 29.30 -10.42
N ILE A 4 -71.99 29.45 -9.53
CA ILE A 4 -72.18 30.17 -8.29
C ILE A 4 -70.99 31.14 -8.13
N LEU A 5 -71.29 32.40 -8.23
CA LEU A 5 -70.46 33.53 -7.76
C LEU A 5 -70.49 33.57 -6.20
N LEU A 6 -69.36 33.90 -5.63
CA LEU A 6 -69.38 34.54 -4.28
C LEU A 6 -68.22 35.52 -4.11
N ALA A 7 -68.58 36.62 -3.49
CA ALA A 7 -68.01 37.94 -3.44
C ALA A 7 -66.69 38.06 -2.67
N ALA A 8 -65.95 39.10 -3.04
CA ALA A 8 -64.77 39.60 -2.31
C ALA A 8 -65.18 40.36 -1.06
N VAL A 9 -64.42 40.16 0.02
CA VAL A 9 -64.35 41.06 1.17
C VAL A 9 -62.95 41.58 1.32
N VAL A 10 -62.80 42.89 1.12
CA VAL A 10 -61.55 43.63 1.32
C VAL A 10 -61.51 44.02 2.83
N ALA A 11 -60.51 43.55 3.55
CA ALA A 11 -60.19 44.04 4.89
C ALA A 11 -58.85 44.78 4.81
N MET A 12 -58.91 46.10 5.01
CA MET A 12 -57.72 46.94 5.19
C MET A 12 -57.18 46.75 6.63
N GLY A 13 -56.00 46.18 6.75
CA GLY A 13 -55.28 46.02 8.02
C GLY A 13 -53.98 46.82 7.99
N SER A 14 -53.80 47.67 8.96
CA SER A 14 -52.75 48.68 9.17
C SER A 14 -51.37 48.03 9.27
N SER A 15 -50.41 48.60 8.54
CA SER A 15 -49.00 48.19 8.58
C SER A 15 -48.30 48.72 9.85
N GLY A 16 -48.04 47.88 10.81
CA GLY A 16 -47.07 48.12 11.87
C GLY A 16 -45.70 47.66 11.45
N ALA A 17 -44.78 48.59 11.27
CA ALA A 17 -43.37 48.28 10.99
C ALA A 17 -42.68 47.77 12.24
N ILE A 18 -42.38 46.49 12.26
CA ILE A 18 -41.51 45.87 13.29
C ILE A 18 -40.06 46.06 12.80
N ALA A 19 -39.29 46.87 13.52
CA ALA A 19 -37.85 46.97 13.29
C ALA A 19 -37.18 45.65 13.70
N GLN A 20 -36.68 44.95 12.70
CA GLN A 20 -35.93 43.70 12.89
C GLN A 20 -34.50 44.07 13.27
N GLN A 21 -34.16 43.86 14.57
CA GLN A 21 -32.78 43.96 15.05
C GLN A 21 -31.96 42.84 14.41
N ALA A 22 -30.87 43.21 13.71
CA ALA A 22 -29.90 42.25 13.18
C ALA A 22 -29.24 41.49 14.33
N PRO A 23 -29.01 40.14 14.16
CA PRO A 23 -28.32 39.37 15.18
C PRO A 23 -26.90 39.81 15.33
N ALA A 24 -26.41 39.99 16.55
CA ALA A 24 -25.04 40.30 16.88
C ALA A 24 -24.10 39.24 16.30
N SER A 25 -23.11 39.64 15.51
CA SER A 25 -22.07 38.78 14.98
C SER A 25 -21.23 38.23 16.12
N THR A 26 -21.31 36.93 16.35
CA THR A 26 -20.40 36.20 17.22
C THR A 26 -18.96 36.29 16.65
N PRO A 27 -17.96 36.55 17.48
CA PRO A 27 -16.56 36.60 17.01
C PRO A 27 -16.15 35.20 16.53
N VAL A 28 -15.63 35.15 15.29
CA VAL A 28 -15.02 33.95 14.71
C VAL A 28 -13.81 33.61 15.56
N PRO A 29 -13.65 32.34 16.04
CA PRO A 29 -12.45 31.94 16.77
C PRO A 29 -11.24 32.16 15.89
N ALA A 30 -10.17 32.72 16.47
CA ALA A 30 -8.89 32.90 15.80
C ALA A 30 -8.41 31.56 15.23
N ALA A 31 -7.99 31.54 13.97
CA ALA A 31 -7.48 30.37 13.28
C ALA A 31 -6.37 29.73 14.11
N THR A 32 -6.53 28.46 14.44
CA THR A 32 -5.51 27.63 15.07
C THR A 32 -4.23 27.72 14.22
N PRO A 33 -3.03 27.90 14.81
CA PRO A 33 -1.80 27.91 14.05
C PRO A 33 -1.70 26.65 13.21
N MET A 34 -1.50 26.80 11.89
CA MET A 34 -1.24 25.67 10.99
C MET A 34 -0.07 24.87 11.56
N ALA A 35 -0.28 23.58 11.74
CA ALA A 35 0.76 22.65 12.13
C ALA A 35 1.95 22.84 11.19
N THR A 36 3.16 22.96 11.75
CA THR A 36 4.41 23.01 10.99
C THR A 36 4.43 21.83 10.01
N PRO A 37 4.72 22.04 8.72
CA PRO A 37 4.79 20.96 7.75
C PRO A 37 5.74 19.88 8.29
N SER A 38 5.27 18.64 8.32
CA SER A 38 6.13 17.48 8.59
C SER A 38 7.31 17.52 7.61
N PRO A 39 8.55 17.31 8.05
CA PRO A 39 9.69 17.31 7.14
C PRO A 39 9.41 16.36 5.98
N ALA A 40 9.56 16.87 4.75
CA ALA A 40 9.35 16.07 3.55
C ALA A 40 10.24 14.83 3.60
N MET A 41 9.66 13.66 3.30
CA MET A 41 10.43 12.41 3.22
C MET A 41 11.57 12.58 2.21
N PRO A 42 12.81 12.19 2.53
CA PRO A 42 13.91 12.22 1.58
C PRO A 42 13.60 11.39 0.33
N PRO A 43 14.15 11.74 -0.83
CA PRO A 43 13.98 10.95 -2.05
C PRO A 43 14.60 9.56 -1.91
N GLY A 44 14.25 8.65 -2.83
CA GLY A 44 14.91 7.34 -2.93
C GLY A 44 16.43 7.47 -3.12
N TYR A 45 17.15 6.39 -2.87
CA TYR A 45 18.62 6.35 -3.02
C TYR A 45 19.08 6.44 -4.48
N LEU A 46 18.19 6.06 -5.40
CA LEU A 46 18.43 6.11 -6.85
C LEU A 46 17.93 7.41 -7.51
N ASN A 47 17.56 8.42 -6.72
CA ASN A 47 17.12 9.70 -7.26
C ASN A 47 18.18 10.30 -8.19
N GLY A 48 17.81 10.58 -9.45
CA GLY A 48 18.73 11.07 -10.48
C GLY A 48 19.72 10.02 -11.01
N LYS A 49 19.62 8.77 -10.60
CA LYS A 49 20.46 7.65 -11.07
C LYS A 49 19.65 6.68 -11.93
N PRO A 50 20.31 5.90 -12.82
CA PRO A 50 19.60 4.89 -13.60
C PRO A 50 18.90 3.87 -12.70
N PRO A 51 17.60 3.63 -12.89
CA PRO A 51 16.88 2.57 -12.17
C PRO A 51 17.36 1.18 -12.62
N VAL A 52 16.88 0.15 -11.94
CA VAL A 52 17.08 -1.24 -12.38
C VAL A 52 16.45 -1.45 -13.76
N ASP A 53 17.22 -2.01 -14.71
CA ASP A 53 16.69 -2.42 -16.01
C ASP A 53 15.88 -3.70 -15.85
N ILE A 54 14.64 -3.51 -15.38
CA ILE A 54 13.79 -4.61 -14.95
C ILE A 54 13.33 -5.51 -16.10
N LEU A 55 13.22 -4.98 -17.31
CA LEU A 55 12.79 -5.74 -18.48
C LEU A 55 13.85 -6.76 -18.95
N LYS A 56 15.12 -6.55 -18.58
CA LYS A 56 16.16 -7.56 -18.80
C LYS A 56 16.21 -8.63 -17.72
N LEU A 57 15.66 -8.36 -16.55
CA LEU A 57 15.74 -9.25 -15.38
C LEU A 57 14.48 -10.10 -15.18
N LEU A 58 13.31 -9.52 -15.41
CA LEU A 58 12.06 -10.25 -15.26
C LEU A 58 11.76 -11.08 -16.51
N PRO A 59 11.42 -12.39 -16.34
CA PRO A 59 10.84 -13.15 -17.43
C PRO A 59 9.51 -12.53 -17.84
N ALA A 60 9.07 -12.79 -19.07
CA ALA A 60 7.71 -12.44 -19.46
C ALA A 60 6.67 -13.20 -18.62
N PRO A 61 5.46 -12.63 -18.42
CA PRO A 61 4.35 -13.37 -17.80
C PRO A 61 4.09 -14.70 -18.54
N PRO A 62 3.55 -15.73 -17.85
CA PRO A 62 3.25 -16.99 -18.48
C PRO A 62 2.37 -16.84 -19.72
N VAL A 63 2.75 -17.53 -20.79
CA VAL A 63 1.95 -17.58 -22.02
C VAL A 63 0.66 -18.37 -21.73
N PRO A 64 -0.52 -17.88 -22.16
CA PRO A 64 -1.78 -18.58 -22.00
C PRO A 64 -1.71 -20.05 -22.45
N GLY A 65 -2.15 -20.97 -21.59
CA GLY A 65 -2.08 -22.43 -21.82
C GLY A 65 -0.75 -23.08 -21.53
N SER A 66 0.31 -22.34 -21.19
CA SER A 66 1.55 -22.94 -20.70
C SER A 66 1.37 -23.63 -19.35
N ALA A 67 2.28 -24.53 -18.98
CA ALA A 67 2.23 -25.21 -17.68
C ALA A 67 2.21 -24.22 -16.51
N GLN A 68 2.90 -23.10 -16.62
CA GLN A 68 2.90 -22.06 -15.59
C GLN A 68 1.60 -21.27 -15.54
N ASP A 69 0.96 -20.97 -16.69
CA ASP A 69 -0.39 -20.37 -16.70
C ASP A 69 -1.45 -21.31 -16.13
N VAL A 70 -1.35 -22.59 -16.43
CA VAL A 70 -2.23 -23.63 -15.83
C VAL A 70 -2.05 -23.67 -14.31
N ALA A 71 -0.81 -23.60 -13.81
CA ALA A 71 -0.53 -23.55 -12.37
C ALA A 71 -1.08 -22.26 -11.72
N ASP A 72 -0.92 -21.09 -12.36
CA ASP A 72 -1.48 -19.82 -11.89
C ASP A 72 -3.01 -19.90 -11.76
N ARG A 73 -3.70 -20.41 -12.78
CA ARG A 73 -5.16 -20.56 -12.76
C ARG A 73 -5.64 -21.57 -11.72
N ALA A 74 -4.91 -22.67 -11.56
CA ALA A 74 -5.21 -23.66 -10.53
C ALA A 74 -5.07 -23.07 -9.12
N ALA A 75 -4.01 -22.30 -8.85
CA ALA A 75 -3.82 -21.60 -7.58
C ALA A 75 -4.92 -20.55 -7.34
N TYR A 76 -5.31 -19.81 -8.37
CA TYR A 76 -6.41 -18.85 -8.28
C TYR A 76 -7.75 -19.54 -7.99
N ALA A 77 -8.06 -20.64 -8.67
CA ALA A 77 -9.27 -21.41 -8.40
C ALA A 77 -9.28 -21.97 -6.97
N ALA A 78 -8.14 -22.52 -6.52
CA ALA A 78 -8.01 -23.06 -5.16
C ALA A 78 -8.19 -21.99 -4.07
N SER A 79 -7.71 -20.76 -4.30
CA SER A 79 -7.81 -19.64 -3.34
C SER A 79 -9.26 -19.23 -3.03
N ALA A 80 -10.23 -19.60 -3.87
CA ALA A 80 -11.64 -19.33 -3.61
C ALA A 80 -12.17 -19.97 -2.31
N LYS A 81 -11.59 -21.08 -1.89
CA LYS A 81 -11.92 -21.76 -0.62
C LYS A 81 -11.54 -20.95 0.61
N GLY A 82 -10.61 -19.99 0.46
CA GLY A 82 -10.14 -19.12 1.54
C GLY A 82 -10.90 -17.81 1.68
N ILE A 83 -11.89 -17.53 0.83
CA ILE A 83 -12.67 -16.29 0.89
C ILE A 83 -13.33 -16.16 2.26
N GLY A 84 -13.16 -14.99 2.92
CA GLY A 84 -13.67 -14.73 4.26
C GLY A 84 -12.84 -15.34 5.39
N GLY A 85 -11.90 -16.24 5.09
CA GLY A 85 -11.03 -16.90 6.07
C GLY A 85 -9.90 -16.02 6.61
N PRO A 86 -9.02 -16.58 7.48
CA PRO A 86 -7.96 -15.82 8.15
C PRO A 86 -7.03 -15.07 7.19
N ASP A 87 -6.52 -15.72 6.16
CA ASP A 87 -5.61 -15.09 5.19
C ASP A 87 -6.30 -13.99 4.36
N TRP A 88 -7.57 -14.17 4.05
CA TRP A 88 -8.38 -13.15 3.39
C TRP A 88 -8.53 -11.91 4.28
N GLN A 89 -8.84 -12.09 5.57
CA GLN A 89 -8.94 -10.99 6.52
C GLN A 89 -7.58 -10.32 6.77
N ALA A 90 -6.53 -11.11 6.89
CA ALA A 90 -5.17 -10.57 6.99
C ALA A 90 -4.77 -9.76 5.74
N ALA A 91 -5.15 -10.24 4.55
CA ALA A 91 -4.91 -9.51 3.30
C ALA A 91 -5.65 -8.16 3.27
N ILE A 92 -6.92 -8.11 3.73
CA ILE A 92 -7.68 -6.85 3.87
C ILE A 92 -7.00 -5.90 4.86
N ALA A 93 -6.60 -6.40 6.03
CA ALA A 93 -5.94 -5.58 7.04
C ALA A 93 -4.58 -5.01 6.58
N GLN A 94 -3.92 -5.69 5.64
CA GLN A 94 -2.61 -5.35 5.10
C GLN A 94 -2.65 -4.82 3.65
N LEU A 95 -3.73 -4.20 3.22
CA LEU A 95 -3.87 -3.63 1.87
C LEU A 95 -2.87 -2.52 1.54
N SER A 96 -2.31 -1.87 2.55
CA SER A 96 -1.26 -0.87 2.39
C SER A 96 -0.04 -1.23 3.24
N PRO A 97 1.20 -1.08 2.70
CA PRO A 97 2.41 -1.21 3.50
C PRO A 97 2.52 -0.21 4.68
N SER A 98 1.70 0.83 4.68
CA SER A 98 1.58 1.79 5.78
C SER A 98 0.40 1.50 6.72
N SER A 99 -0.38 0.43 6.51
CA SER A 99 -1.49 0.10 7.40
C SER A 99 -0.98 -0.29 8.79
N PRO A 100 -1.75 0.00 9.85
CA PRO A 100 -1.36 -0.40 11.22
C PRO A 100 -1.08 -1.90 11.35
N ALA A 101 -1.88 -2.75 10.68
CA ALA A 101 -1.71 -4.20 10.73
C ALA A 101 -0.42 -4.65 10.02
N PHE A 102 -0.09 -4.07 8.86
CA PHE A 102 1.17 -4.34 8.16
C PHE A 102 2.36 -3.95 9.03
N MET A 103 2.35 -2.72 9.57
CA MET A 103 3.44 -2.22 10.41
C MET A 103 3.57 -2.97 11.73
N ALA A 104 2.47 -3.43 12.32
CA ALA A 104 2.52 -4.29 13.50
C ALA A 104 3.15 -5.65 13.19
N ALA A 105 2.73 -6.31 12.12
CA ALA A 105 3.31 -7.59 11.70
C ALA A 105 4.81 -7.48 11.35
N LEU A 106 5.21 -6.42 10.65
CA LEU A 106 6.61 -6.15 10.35
C LEU A 106 7.43 -5.87 11.63
N SER A 107 6.88 -5.08 12.56
CA SER A 107 7.52 -4.80 13.86
C SER A 107 7.73 -6.09 14.65
N CYS A 108 6.75 -6.99 14.66
CA CYS A 108 6.88 -8.30 15.28
C CYS A 108 7.97 -9.15 14.62
N ALA A 109 8.04 -9.16 13.30
CA ALA A 109 9.07 -9.90 12.58
C ALA A 109 10.49 -9.38 12.90
N VAL A 110 10.64 -8.06 13.06
CA VAL A 110 11.92 -7.40 13.41
C VAL A 110 12.25 -7.54 14.90
N GLY A 111 11.27 -7.81 15.76
CA GLY A 111 11.45 -7.87 17.20
C GLY A 111 11.56 -6.52 17.90
N ALA A 112 11.23 -5.43 17.19
CA ALA A 112 11.27 -4.06 17.70
C ALA A 112 10.09 -3.25 17.12
N ARG A 113 9.59 -2.26 17.87
CA ARG A 113 8.55 -1.36 17.40
C ARG A 113 9.09 -0.43 16.32
N LEU A 114 8.61 -0.59 15.09
CA LEU A 114 8.98 0.27 13.97
C LEU A 114 8.06 1.49 13.91
N SER A 115 8.62 2.66 14.14
CA SER A 115 7.91 3.95 14.02
C SER A 115 8.92 5.10 13.89
N LEU A 116 8.46 6.25 13.37
CA LEU A 116 9.29 7.46 13.35
C LEU A 116 9.69 7.96 14.74
N ALA A 117 8.96 7.59 15.79
CA ALA A 117 9.28 7.98 17.17
C ALA A 117 10.32 7.06 17.81
N THR A 118 10.35 5.77 17.48
CA THR A 118 11.20 4.77 18.14
C THR A 118 12.36 4.29 17.30
N THR A 119 12.19 4.23 15.98
CA THR A 119 13.19 3.73 15.02
C THR A 119 13.24 4.59 13.76
N PRO A 120 13.51 5.91 13.90
CA PRO A 120 13.45 6.86 12.77
C PRO A 120 14.42 6.53 11.64
N ALA A 121 15.65 6.10 11.92
CA ALA A 121 16.63 5.75 10.90
C ALA A 121 16.17 4.53 10.08
N THR A 122 15.65 3.50 10.74
CA THR A 122 15.07 2.32 10.09
C THR A 122 13.87 2.69 9.23
N MET A 123 12.97 3.54 9.74
CA MET A 123 11.78 3.99 8.99
C MET A 123 12.14 4.81 7.76
N VAL A 124 13.14 5.68 7.85
CA VAL A 124 13.64 6.44 6.70
C VAL A 124 14.24 5.49 5.65
N MET A 125 15.06 4.53 6.09
CA MET A 125 15.70 3.56 5.18
C MET A 125 14.67 2.73 4.40
N VAL A 126 13.66 2.17 5.06
CA VAL A 126 12.62 1.37 4.39
C VAL A 126 11.74 2.22 3.47
N ALA A 127 11.40 3.45 3.87
CA ALA A 127 10.60 4.34 3.05
C ALA A 127 11.34 4.75 1.78
N ARG A 128 12.60 5.18 1.87
CA ARG A 128 13.45 5.55 0.73
C ARG A 128 13.63 4.38 -0.25
N SER A 129 13.93 3.19 0.28
CA SER A 129 14.07 1.99 -0.57
C SER A 129 12.75 1.63 -1.29
N GLY A 130 11.61 1.83 -0.63
CA GLY A 130 10.29 1.63 -1.24
C GLY A 130 10.02 2.56 -2.42
N ILE A 131 10.50 3.82 -2.36
CA ILE A 131 10.41 4.78 -3.48
C ILE A 131 11.16 4.25 -4.71
N ASP A 132 12.35 3.65 -4.51
CA ASP A 132 13.19 3.13 -5.60
C ASP A 132 12.58 1.91 -6.32
N LEU A 133 11.63 1.22 -5.69
CA LEU A 133 10.91 0.11 -6.31
C LEU A 133 9.83 0.58 -7.30
N ILE A 134 9.31 1.80 -7.14
CA ILE A 134 8.15 2.29 -7.90
C ILE A 134 8.46 2.36 -9.40
N ALA A 135 9.58 2.95 -9.79
CA ALA A 135 9.90 3.17 -11.19
C ALA A 135 10.06 1.85 -11.98
N PRO A 136 10.92 0.89 -11.58
CA PRO A 136 11.04 -0.38 -12.30
C PRO A 136 9.75 -1.20 -12.27
N MET A 137 8.98 -1.17 -11.17
CA MET A 137 7.67 -1.81 -11.11
C MET A 137 6.71 -1.24 -12.15
N THR A 138 6.66 0.09 -12.28
CA THR A 138 5.76 0.77 -13.23
C THR A 138 6.13 0.42 -14.67
N VAL A 139 7.43 0.47 -15.00
CA VAL A 139 7.94 0.09 -16.34
C VAL A 139 7.51 -1.34 -16.70
N ALA A 140 7.69 -2.30 -15.79
CA ALA A 140 7.30 -3.69 -16.04
C ALA A 140 5.78 -3.84 -16.18
N LYS A 141 5.00 -3.17 -15.34
CA LYS A 141 3.53 -3.22 -15.40
C LYS A 141 2.98 -2.66 -16.72
N GLU A 142 3.50 -1.53 -17.18
CA GLU A 142 3.11 -0.92 -18.44
C GLU A 142 3.51 -1.78 -19.64
N HIS A 143 4.72 -2.35 -19.60
CA HIS A 143 5.24 -3.19 -20.70
C HIS A 143 4.40 -4.47 -20.88
N TYR A 144 4.11 -5.16 -19.78
CA TYR A 144 3.42 -6.46 -19.84
C TYR A 144 1.90 -6.35 -19.78
N ALA A 145 1.36 -5.30 -19.19
CA ALA A 145 -0.08 -4.98 -19.07
C ALA A 145 -0.94 -6.21 -18.70
N ARG A 146 -0.40 -7.14 -17.88
CA ARG A 146 -1.07 -8.39 -17.55
C ARG A 146 -2.35 -8.13 -16.77
N PRO A 147 -3.51 -8.67 -17.20
CA PRO A 147 -4.76 -8.50 -16.47
C PRO A 147 -4.73 -9.24 -15.13
N ARG A 148 -5.51 -8.74 -14.16
CA ARG A 148 -5.66 -9.38 -12.86
C ARG A 148 -6.55 -10.63 -12.97
N PRO A 149 -6.36 -11.64 -12.07
CA PRO A 149 -7.11 -12.89 -12.10
C PRO A 149 -8.63 -12.70 -12.15
N PHE A 150 -9.16 -11.84 -11.28
CA PHE A 150 -10.60 -11.61 -11.17
C PHE A 150 -11.22 -10.93 -12.41
N THR A 151 -10.42 -10.32 -13.29
CA THR A 151 -10.92 -9.72 -14.53
C THR A 151 -11.10 -10.76 -15.64
N THR A 152 -10.25 -11.78 -15.69
CA THR A 152 -10.24 -12.85 -16.69
C THR A 152 -11.02 -14.08 -16.23
N ASP A 153 -10.68 -14.63 -15.07
CA ASP A 153 -11.23 -15.88 -14.54
C ASP A 153 -12.43 -15.64 -13.61
N LYS A 154 -12.81 -14.38 -13.42
CA LYS A 154 -13.95 -13.92 -12.61
C LYS A 154 -13.81 -14.29 -11.13
N GLY A 155 -14.74 -13.84 -10.33
CA GLY A 155 -14.83 -14.12 -8.90
C GLY A 155 -14.45 -12.92 -8.03
N GLU A 156 -14.54 -13.12 -6.74
CA GLU A 156 -14.28 -12.08 -5.74
C GLU A 156 -12.78 -11.81 -5.58
N ALA A 157 -12.47 -10.57 -5.21
CA ALA A 157 -11.16 -10.12 -4.77
C ALA A 157 -11.32 -9.19 -3.57
N CYS A 158 -10.38 -9.25 -2.61
CA CYS A 158 -10.53 -8.54 -1.35
C CYS A 158 -10.13 -7.06 -1.40
N ASP A 159 -9.45 -6.63 -2.46
CA ASP A 159 -8.92 -5.28 -2.59
C ASP A 159 -9.79 -4.42 -3.51
N PRO A 160 -10.62 -3.52 -2.98
CA PRO A 160 -11.51 -2.69 -3.79
C PRO A 160 -10.72 -1.75 -4.72
N ILE A 161 -9.56 -1.25 -4.28
CA ILE A 161 -8.73 -0.36 -5.10
C ILE A 161 -8.21 -1.09 -6.34
N SER A 162 -7.83 -2.36 -6.21
CA SER A 162 -7.43 -3.18 -7.37
C SER A 162 -8.59 -3.51 -8.29
N LYS A 163 -9.81 -3.64 -7.77
CA LYS A 163 -11.03 -3.91 -8.58
C LYS A 163 -11.37 -2.74 -9.51
N ASP A 164 -11.25 -1.53 -8.99
CA ASP A 164 -11.62 -0.30 -9.71
C ASP A 164 -10.40 0.35 -10.40
N GLY A 165 -9.21 -0.22 -10.20
CA GLY A 165 -7.95 0.33 -10.67
C GLY A 165 -7.75 0.15 -12.17
N VAL A 166 -7.17 1.17 -12.78
CA VAL A 166 -6.77 1.18 -14.20
C VAL A 166 -5.29 1.52 -14.33
N GLY A 167 -4.70 1.13 -15.46
CA GLY A 167 -3.31 1.43 -15.77
C GLY A 167 -2.28 0.65 -14.97
N ALA A 168 -1.01 1.04 -15.09
CA ALA A 168 0.14 0.30 -14.60
C ALA A 168 0.10 0.03 -13.08
N ARG A 169 -0.25 1.03 -12.31
CA ARG A 169 -0.12 0.94 -10.85
C ARG A 169 -1.18 0.04 -10.20
N LEU A 170 -2.42 0.12 -10.65
CA LEU A 170 -3.59 -0.52 -10.01
C LEU A 170 -4.23 -1.58 -10.89
N GLY A 171 -4.37 -1.32 -12.20
CA GLY A 171 -5.05 -2.20 -13.15
C GLY A 171 -4.25 -3.44 -13.52
N TYR A 172 -2.91 -3.36 -13.58
CA TYR A 172 -2.07 -4.46 -14.06
C TYR A 172 -1.52 -5.31 -12.93
N ALA A 173 -1.49 -6.62 -13.16
CA ALA A 173 -1.13 -7.60 -12.17
C ALA A 173 0.39 -7.83 -12.06
N TYR A 174 1.14 -7.78 -13.16
CA TYR A 174 2.51 -8.25 -13.24
C TYR A 174 3.55 -7.13 -13.32
N PRO A 175 4.61 -7.18 -12.49
CA PRO A 175 4.76 -8.01 -11.29
C PRO A 175 3.96 -7.47 -10.09
N SER A 176 3.81 -8.26 -9.01
CA SER A 176 3.13 -7.83 -7.80
C SER A 176 3.96 -6.80 -7.02
N GLY A 177 3.44 -5.57 -6.89
CA GLY A 177 4.10 -4.51 -6.13
C GLY A 177 4.18 -4.79 -4.62
N HIS A 178 3.12 -5.34 -4.01
CA HIS A 178 3.14 -5.72 -2.59
C HIS A 178 4.15 -6.82 -2.30
N SER A 179 4.25 -7.81 -3.18
CA SER A 179 5.26 -8.86 -3.06
C SER A 179 6.68 -8.28 -3.21
N GLY A 180 6.87 -7.32 -4.14
CA GLY A 180 8.13 -6.63 -4.33
C GLY A 180 8.56 -5.83 -3.11
N ILE A 181 7.68 -4.99 -2.56
CA ILE A 181 8.00 -4.16 -1.40
C ILE A 181 8.22 -5.00 -0.14
N GLY A 182 7.36 -5.99 0.11
CA GLY A 182 7.51 -6.88 1.26
C GLY A 182 8.82 -7.65 1.24
N TRP A 183 9.23 -8.15 0.07
CA TRP A 183 10.49 -8.86 -0.08
C TRP A 183 11.71 -7.93 -0.03
N LEU A 184 11.65 -6.75 -0.66
CA LEU A 184 12.70 -5.74 -0.54
C LEU A 184 12.96 -5.36 0.91
N TRP A 185 11.91 -5.04 1.66
CA TRP A 185 12.05 -4.69 3.08
C TRP A 185 12.51 -5.88 3.91
N ALA A 186 12.11 -7.10 3.58
CA ALA A 186 12.59 -8.28 4.25
C ALA A 186 14.10 -8.48 4.08
N LEU A 187 14.65 -8.25 2.89
CA LEU A 187 16.10 -8.34 2.65
C LEU A 187 16.86 -7.25 3.43
N ILE A 188 16.42 -6.00 3.31
CA ILE A 188 17.03 -4.85 3.99
C ILE A 188 17.01 -5.02 5.50
N LEU A 189 15.86 -5.40 6.06
CA LEU A 189 15.71 -5.56 7.51
C LEU A 189 16.39 -6.83 8.04
N SER A 190 16.55 -7.88 7.22
CA SER A 190 17.38 -9.03 7.57
C SER A 190 18.85 -8.64 7.78
N ASP A 191 19.34 -7.68 6.98
CA ASP A 191 20.70 -7.14 7.17
C ASP A 191 20.79 -6.23 8.40
N ALA A 192 19.71 -5.47 8.67
CA ALA A 192 19.67 -4.55 9.80
C ALA A 192 19.47 -5.26 11.15
N ALA A 193 18.72 -6.37 11.18
CA ALA A 193 18.44 -7.17 12.39
C ALA A 193 18.68 -8.67 12.11
N PRO A 194 19.93 -9.13 11.96
CA PRO A 194 20.25 -10.49 11.52
C PRO A 194 19.76 -11.58 12.48
N ALA A 195 19.63 -11.30 13.77
CA ALA A 195 19.07 -12.24 14.74
C ALA A 195 17.59 -12.59 14.45
N HIS A 196 16.87 -11.74 13.73
CA HIS A 196 15.48 -11.89 13.37
C HIS A 196 15.26 -12.22 11.87
N ALA A 197 16.34 -12.47 11.11
CA ALA A 197 16.30 -12.58 9.65
C ALA A 197 15.31 -13.65 9.14
N GLU A 198 15.15 -14.76 9.85
CA GLU A 198 14.20 -15.81 9.46
C GLU A 198 12.74 -15.34 9.57
N ALA A 199 12.38 -14.71 10.70
CA ALA A 199 11.03 -14.18 10.90
C ALA A 199 10.73 -13.05 9.89
N ILE A 200 11.71 -12.18 9.64
CA ILE A 200 11.61 -11.09 8.67
C ILE A 200 11.38 -11.63 7.25
N ARG A 201 12.11 -12.66 6.84
CA ARG A 201 11.92 -13.28 5.51
C ARG A 201 10.57 -13.99 5.39
N ARG A 202 10.10 -14.68 6.45
CA ARG A 202 8.74 -15.23 6.48
C ARG A 202 7.69 -14.15 6.31
N PHE A 203 7.83 -13.01 6.98
CA PHE A 203 6.94 -11.86 6.79
C PHE A 203 6.96 -11.38 5.32
N GLY A 204 8.14 -11.20 4.72
CA GLY A 204 8.26 -10.76 3.33
C GLY A 204 7.64 -11.75 2.33
N GLN A 205 7.75 -13.05 2.58
CA GLN A 205 7.05 -14.07 1.79
C GLN A 205 5.54 -13.98 1.97
N GLY A 206 5.06 -13.94 3.21
CA GLY A 206 3.64 -13.85 3.55
C GLY A 206 2.96 -12.62 2.93
N THR A 207 3.66 -11.48 2.84
CA THR A 207 3.14 -10.28 2.17
C THR A 207 2.72 -10.56 0.72
N GLY A 208 3.51 -11.34 -0.01
CA GLY A 208 3.15 -11.79 -1.36
C GLY A 208 2.04 -12.82 -1.37
N ASP A 209 2.09 -13.81 -0.48
CA ASP A 209 1.13 -14.91 -0.42
C ASP A 209 -0.28 -14.41 -0.09
N LEU A 210 -0.40 -13.39 0.77
CA LEU A 210 -1.65 -12.68 1.03
C LEU A 210 -2.26 -12.04 -0.23
N ARG A 211 -1.47 -11.71 -1.25
CA ARG A 211 -2.01 -11.18 -2.52
C ARG A 211 -2.66 -12.26 -3.36
N VAL A 212 -2.22 -13.52 -3.26
CA VAL A 212 -2.91 -14.68 -3.84
C VAL A 212 -4.18 -14.97 -3.06
N ALA A 213 -4.12 -14.98 -1.72
CA ALA A 213 -5.29 -15.14 -0.87
C ALA A 213 -6.35 -14.05 -1.12
N CYS A 214 -5.94 -12.80 -1.33
CA CYS A 214 -6.78 -11.67 -1.73
C CYS A 214 -7.36 -11.80 -3.16
N ARG A 215 -6.84 -12.74 -3.97
CA ARG A 215 -7.26 -13.03 -5.35
C ARG A 215 -7.01 -11.88 -6.34
N VAL A 216 -6.02 -11.03 -6.07
CA VAL A 216 -5.67 -9.88 -6.92
C VAL A 216 -4.40 -10.08 -7.74
N HIS A 217 -3.66 -11.17 -7.48
CA HIS A 217 -2.44 -11.53 -8.20
C HIS A 217 -2.39 -13.02 -8.50
N TRP A 218 -1.78 -13.34 -9.63
CA TRP A 218 -1.39 -14.70 -9.97
C TRP A 218 -0.18 -15.12 -9.13
N LEU A 219 0.02 -16.42 -8.98
CA LEU A 219 1.18 -16.94 -8.23
C LEU A 219 2.51 -16.48 -8.85
N SER A 220 2.60 -16.47 -10.19
CA SER A 220 3.78 -15.98 -10.90
C SER A 220 3.99 -14.47 -10.76
N ASP A 221 2.93 -13.65 -10.62
CA ASP A 221 3.08 -12.22 -10.32
C ASP A 221 3.78 -12.01 -8.98
N VAL A 222 3.44 -12.82 -7.99
CA VAL A 222 4.02 -12.80 -6.65
C VAL A 222 5.48 -13.21 -6.66
N ALA A 223 5.82 -14.31 -7.37
CA ALA A 223 7.19 -14.77 -7.53
C ALA A 223 8.07 -13.70 -8.19
N ASN A 224 7.59 -13.11 -9.28
CA ASN A 224 8.32 -12.07 -9.99
C ASN A 224 8.31 -10.70 -9.27
N GLY A 225 7.35 -10.45 -8.40
CA GLY A 225 7.41 -9.35 -7.45
C GLY A 225 8.59 -9.49 -6.48
N ARG A 226 8.83 -10.69 -5.94
CA ARG A 226 10.01 -10.97 -5.10
C ARG A 226 11.31 -10.79 -5.90
N LEU A 227 11.36 -11.22 -7.16
CA LEU A 227 12.52 -11.01 -8.02
C LEU A 227 12.79 -9.51 -8.25
N LEU A 228 11.73 -8.71 -8.48
CA LEU A 228 11.83 -7.25 -8.55
C LEU A 228 12.41 -6.66 -7.25
N GLY A 229 11.88 -7.06 -6.09
CA GLY A 229 12.37 -6.60 -4.78
C GLY A 229 13.84 -6.94 -4.57
N ALA A 230 14.27 -8.17 -4.93
CA ALA A 230 15.66 -8.61 -4.85
C ALA A 230 16.58 -7.81 -5.79
N ALA A 231 16.13 -7.51 -7.02
CA ALA A 231 16.90 -6.72 -7.98
C ALA A 231 17.12 -5.28 -7.49
N VAL A 232 16.10 -4.66 -6.91
CA VAL A 232 16.22 -3.33 -6.29
C VAL A 232 17.16 -3.38 -5.10
N TYR A 233 17.03 -4.36 -4.21
CA TYR A 233 17.94 -4.55 -3.08
C TYR A 233 19.42 -4.63 -3.53
N GLN A 234 19.72 -5.46 -4.54
CA GLN A 234 21.07 -5.59 -5.08
C GLN A 234 21.62 -4.25 -5.62
N ARG A 235 20.75 -3.48 -6.27
CA ARG A 235 21.12 -2.17 -6.79
C ARG A 235 21.41 -1.17 -5.67
N LEU A 236 20.59 -1.18 -4.60
CA LEU A 236 20.78 -0.32 -3.43
C LEU A 236 22.04 -0.67 -2.64
N ALA A 237 22.41 -1.94 -2.57
CA ALA A 237 23.58 -2.40 -1.85
C ALA A 237 24.90 -1.75 -2.32
N ALA A 238 24.95 -1.27 -3.55
CA ALA A 238 26.08 -0.54 -4.13
C ALA A 238 26.09 0.97 -3.80
N GLU A 239 25.02 1.51 -3.16
CA GLU A 239 24.88 2.94 -2.92
C GLU A 239 25.47 3.32 -1.54
N PRO A 240 26.48 4.22 -1.48
CA PRO A 240 27.11 4.61 -0.20
C PRO A 240 26.12 5.20 0.81
N GLU A 241 25.13 5.98 0.34
CA GLU A 241 24.12 6.58 1.20
C GLU A 241 23.20 5.52 1.82
N TYR A 242 22.82 4.49 1.05
CA TYR A 242 22.07 3.33 1.57
C TYR A 242 22.90 2.58 2.64
N GLN A 243 24.19 2.35 2.39
CA GLN A 243 25.08 1.68 3.35
C GLN A 243 25.21 2.46 4.66
N ALA A 244 25.27 3.79 4.57
CA ALA A 244 25.29 4.65 5.76
C ALA A 244 23.97 4.54 6.55
N ASP A 245 22.82 4.56 5.87
CA ASP A 245 21.51 4.38 6.49
C ASP A 245 21.35 2.98 7.10
N LEU A 246 21.83 1.94 6.42
CA LEU A 246 21.84 0.57 6.95
C LEU A 246 22.67 0.48 8.24
N GLY A 247 23.82 1.15 8.29
CA GLY A 247 24.64 1.23 9.50
C GLY A 247 23.89 1.89 10.67
N ARG A 248 23.15 2.98 10.40
CA ARG A 248 22.31 3.65 11.40
C ARG A 248 21.15 2.76 11.88
N ALA A 249 20.46 2.09 10.95
CA ALA A 249 19.37 1.19 11.26
C ALA A 249 19.84 -0.02 12.12
N LYS A 250 21.01 -0.58 11.81
CA LYS A 250 21.63 -1.65 12.63
C LYS A 250 21.84 -1.21 14.08
N ALA A 251 22.44 -0.04 14.28
CA ALA A 251 22.70 0.49 15.63
C ALA A 251 21.39 0.78 16.38
N GLU A 252 20.40 1.35 15.68
CA GLU A 252 19.09 1.67 16.23
C GLU A 252 18.32 0.43 16.66
N LEU A 253 18.24 -0.60 15.81
CA LEU A 253 17.53 -1.85 16.11
C LEU A 253 18.23 -2.67 17.21
N ALA A 254 19.56 -2.63 17.27
CA ALA A 254 20.31 -3.27 18.35
C ALA A 254 20.06 -2.63 19.73
N ALA A 255 19.74 -1.33 19.76
CA ALA A 255 19.44 -0.58 20.98
C ALA A 255 17.94 -0.52 21.31
N ALA A 256 17.07 -0.94 20.39
CA ALA A 256 15.62 -0.87 20.57
C ALA A 256 15.13 -1.86 21.64
N PRO A 257 14.15 -1.45 22.47
CA PRO A 257 13.53 -2.39 23.42
C PRO A 257 12.88 -3.56 22.67
N PRO A 258 13.04 -4.81 23.19
CA PRO A 258 12.42 -5.98 22.58
C PRO A 258 10.89 -5.83 22.52
N LEU A 259 10.29 -6.19 21.40
CA LEU A 259 8.84 -6.21 21.22
C LEU A 259 8.31 -7.62 21.47
N VAL A 260 7.42 -7.75 22.47
CA VAL A 260 6.69 -8.99 22.71
C VAL A 260 5.45 -8.98 21.83
N CYS A 261 5.30 -9.98 20.97
CA CYS A 261 4.19 -10.12 20.06
C CYS A 261 3.23 -11.22 20.51
N PRO A 262 1.93 -11.07 20.26
CA PRO A 262 0.97 -12.17 20.46
C PRO A 262 1.39 -13.35 19.58
N GLY A 263 1.35 -14.55 20.17
CA GLY A 263 1.62 -15.81 19.47
C GLY A 263 0.51 -16.20 18.50
#